data_30ac27d0d5492fae1d3bd6b3cc07ddd4
#
_entry.id   30ac27d0d5492fae1d3bd6b3cc07ddd4
#
_cell.length_a   1.000
_cell.length_b   1.000
_cell.length_c   1.000
_cell.angle_alpha   90.00
_cell.angle_beta   90.00
_cell.angle_gamma   90.00
#
_symmetry.space_group_name_H-M   'P 1'
#
loop_
_entity.id
_entity.type
_entity.pdbx_description
1 polymer ?
#
loop_
_entity_poly.entity_id
_entity_poly.type
_entity_poly.pdbx_seq_one_letter_code
_entity_poly.pdbx_strand_id
1 'polypeptide(L)'
;MLLSQTSKHYYLSFVVLLLFFSTAVKSKTSFDYFNYIENLQSFSASFSQYTYNEDDSLIKKSNGNIIYKKKSKYILEYLKPNKIKFISDGQFLTTYDEDLEQIIIQSLGNNQNQNIVDLITNKNLIDKNFEMKSYTINGENHIKFTPKLKDSKRNILLLVIKNNEILKISFMNDFEQSVTMNFSNFKKN
;
A
#
# COMPACT_ATOMS: atom_id res chain seq x y z
N MET A 1 6.91 -51.61 55.13
CA MET A 1 5.70 -51.06 54.45
C MET A 1 5.69 -49.53 54.61
N LEU A 2 6.65 -48.84 54.01
CA LEU A 2 6.81 -47.38 54.14
C LEU A 2 7.57 -46.77 52.91
N LEU A 3 7.13 -47.08 51.69
CA LEU A 3 7.75 -46.51 50.45
C LEU A 3 6.74 -46.09 49.38
N SER A 4 5.48 -45.74 49.73
CA SER A 4 4.48 -45.39 48.69
C SER A 4 3.87 -43.99 48.79
N GLN A 5 4.30 -43.14 49.74
CA GLN A 5 3.72 -41.82 49.88
C GLN A 5 4.58 -40.68 49.30
N THR A 6 5.86 -40.86 49.13
CA THR A 6 6.74 -39.78 48.62
C THR A 6 6.67 -39.58 47.12
N SER A 7 6.31 -40.59 46.32
CA SER A 7 6.25 -40.46 44.86
C SER A 7 5.04 -39.67 44.34
N LYS A 8 3.93 -39.68 45.06
CA LYS A 8 2.70 -38.96 44.63
C LYS A 8 2.85 -37.41 44.69
N HIS A 9 3.65 -36.92 45.63
CA HIS A 9 3.84 -35.47 45.78
C HIS A 9 4.77 -34.89 44.69
N TYR A 10 5.70 -35.63 44.17
CA TYR A 10 6.59 -35.19 43.08
C TYR A 10 5.86 -35.13 41.74
N TYR A 11 4.93 -36.04 41.45
CA TYR A 11 4.09 -36.00 40.27
C TYR A 11 3.10 -34.82 40.28
N LEU A 12 2.54 -34.52 41.44
CA LEU A 12 1.60 -33.40 41.59
C LEU A 12 2.34 -32.04 41.44
N SER A 13 3.55 -31.93 41.97
CA SER A 13 4.41 -30.73 41.84
C SER A 13 4.90 -30.52 40.39
N PHE A 14 5.18 -31.63 39.67
CA PHE A 14 5.63 -31.56 38.27
C PHE A 14 4.47 -31.18 37.33
N VAL A 15 3.26 -31.63 37.59
CA VAL A 15 2.05 -31.27 36.80
C VAL A 15 1.65 -29.82 37.01
N VAL A 16 1.81 -29.26 38.21
CA VAL A 16 1.54 -27.85 38.50
C VAL A 16 2.56 -26.91 37.84
N LEU A 17 3.83 -27.37 37.69
CA LEU A 17 4.86 -26.55 37.00
C LEU A 17 4.66 -26.49 35.49
N LEU A 18 4.03 -27.50 34.88
CA LEU A 18 3.72 -27.53 33.44
C LEU A 18 2.56 -26.60 33.03
N LEU A 19 1.71 -26.17 33.97
CA LEU A 19 0.55 -25.28 33.70
C LEU A 19 0.90 -23.80 33.63
N PHE A 20 2.13 -23.40 34.03
CA PHE A 20 2.56 -22.00 33.97
C PHE A 20 3.31 -21.57 32.71
N PHE A 21 3.58 -22.52 31.77
CA PHE A 21 4.10 -22.19 30.44
C PHE A 21 2.97 -22.00 29.41
N SER A 22 1.90 -21.28 29.76
CA SER A 22 1.04 -20.70 28.76
C SER A 22 1.80 -19.51 28.16
N THR A 23 2.60 -19.77 27.12
CA THR A 23 3.13 -18.75 26.25
C THR A 23 1.94 -17.98 25.69
N ALA A 24 1.76 -16.75 26.17
CA ALA A 24 0.82 -15.82 25.57
C ALA A 24 1.27 -15.63 24.10
N VAL A 25 0.64 -16.36 23.19
CA VAL A 25 0.78 -16.11 21.76
C VAL A 25 0.24 -14.71 21.55
N LYS A 26 1.12 -13.73 21.51
CA LYS A 26 0.77 -12.37 21.08
C LYS A 26 0.24 -12.53 19.66
N SER A 27 -1.08 -12.48 19.50
CA SER A 27 -1.72 -12.33 18.21
C SER A 27 -1.09 -11.10 17.56
N LYS A 28 -0.33 -11.31 16.49
CA LYS A 28 0.27 -10.22 15.72
C LYS A 28 -0.91 -9.53 15.04
N THR A 29 -1.35 -8.40 15.59
CA THR A 29 -2.44 -7.62 15.03
C THR A 29 -2.09 -7.32 13.57
N SER A 30 -2.91 -7.80 12.65
CA SER A 30 -2.77 -7.47 11.23
C SER A 30 -2.89 -5.96 11.06
N PHE A 31 -2.07 -5.37 10.20
CA PHE A 31 -2.14 -3.94 9.89
C PHE A 31 -3.49 -3.60 9.28
N ASP A 32 -4.22 -2.71 9.92
CA ASP A 32 -5.53 -2.24 9.44
C ASP A 32 -5.32 -1.08 8.44
N TYR A 33 -5.28 -1.45 7.17
CA TYR A 33 -5.09 -0.51 6.07
C TYR A 33 -6.25 0.49 5.94
N PHE A 34 -7.48 0.05 6.14
CA PHE A 34 -8.62 0.94 6.02
C PHE A 34 -8.64 2.00 7.13
N ASN A 35 -8.33 1.61 8.35
CA ASN A 35 -8.15 2.57 9.43
C ASN A 35 -6.98 3.52 9.14
N TYR A 36 -5.89 3.04 8.54
CA TYR A 36 -4.77 3.88 8.13
C TYR A 36 -5.20 4.96 7.14
N ILE A 37 -5.86 4.62 6.02
CA ILE A 37 -6.27 5.60 5.00
C ILE A 37 -7.40 6.52 5.49
N GLU A 38 -8.31 6.04 6.35
CA GLU A 38 -9.36 6.86 6.96
C GLU A 38 -8.77 7.97 7.85
N ASN A 39 -7.65 7.70 8.51
CA ASN A 39 -6.94 8.65 9.36
C ASN A 39 -5.89 9.47 8.61
N LEU A 40 -5.63 9.18 7.34
CA LEU A 40 -4.68 9.92 6.50
C LEU A 40 -5.35 11.19 5.97
N GLN A 41 -5.09 12.32 6.63
CA GLN A 41 -5.70 13.61 6.25
C GLN A 41 -4.97 14.24 5.07
N SER A 42 -3.63 14.32 5.17
CA SER A 42 -2.78 14.82 4.08
C SER A 42 -1.35 14.32 4.26
N PHE A 43 -0.62 14.30 3.16
CA PHE A 43 0.82 14.06 3.15
C PHE A 43 1.47 14.73 1.93
N SER A 44 2.77 14.91 2.03
CA SER A 44 3.62 15.23 0.89
C SER A 44 4.82 14.29 0.88
N ALA A 45 5.32 13.97 -0.32
CA ALA A 45 6.51 13.15 -0.49
C ALA A 45 7.17 13.44 -1.84
N SER A 46 8.46 13.13 -1.94
CA SER A 46 9.14 12.99 -3.23
C SER A 46 9.09 11.52 -3.66
N PHE A 47 9.15 11.24 -4.96
CA PHE A 47 9.21 9.87 -5.45
C PHE A 47 10.24 9.69 -6.57
N SER A 48 10.73 8.44 -6.68
CA SER A 48 11.44 7.93 -7.84
C SER A 48 10.66 6.76 -8.40
N GLN A 49 10.31 6.83 -9.68
CA GLN A 49 9.58 5.78 -10.39
C GLN A 49 10.50 5.08 -11.37
N TYR A 50 10.40 3.77 -11.41
CA TYR A 50 11.10 2.89 -12.35
C TYR A 50 10.06 2.08 -13.11
N THR A 51 10.18 2.03 -14.42
CA THR A 51 9.33 1.24 -15.30
C THR A 51 10.20 0.20 -16.02
N TYR A 52 9.78 -1.06 -15.93
CA TYR A 52 10.49 -2.20 -16.49
C TYR A 52 9.61 -2.88 -17.53
N ASN A 53 10.24 -3.46 -18.53
CA ASN A 53 9.59 -4.31 -19.52
C ASN A 53 9.34 -5.72 -18.95
N GLU A 54 8.70 -6.60 -19.71
CA GLU A 54 8.42 -7.99 -19.33
C GLU A 54 9.69 -8.81 -19.04
N ASP A 55 10.81 -8.46 -19.69
CA ASP A 55 12.13 -9.09 -19.50
C ASP A 55 12.94 -8.48 -18.36
N ASP A 56 12.29 -7.67 -17.47
CA ASP A 56 12.92 -6.92 -16.38
C ASP A 56 13.95 -5.86 -16.81
N SER A 57 14.00 -5.51 -18.10
CA SER A 57 14.85 -4.39 -18.56
C SER A 57 14.25 -3.04 -18.15
N LEU A 58 15.08 -2.13 -17.64
CA LEU A 58 14.66 -0.79 -17.26
C LEU A 58 14.38 0.06 -18.49
N ILE A 59 13.12 0.46 -18.70
CA ILE A 59 12.70 1.28 -19.84
C ILE A 59 12.75 2.76 -19.49
N LYS A 60 12.29 3.12 -18.28
CA LYS A 60 12.13 4.53 -17.89
C LYS A 60 12.39 4.73 -16.41
N LYS A 61 13.10 5.82 -16.11
CA LYS A 61 13.22 6.37 -14.76
C LYS A 61 12.62 7.77 -14.73
N SER A 62 11.72 8.01 -13.77
CA SER A 62 11.10 9.30 -13.54
C SER A 62 11.24 9.71 -12.09
N ASN A 63 11.15 10.98 -11.80
CA ASN A 63 11.06 11.48 -10.43
C ASN A 63 10.06 12.63 -10.35
N GLY A 64 9.60 12.88 -9.13
CA GLY A 64 8.64 13.95 -8.91
C GLY A 64 8.24 14.08 -7.45
N ASN A 65 7.16 14.81 -7.24
CA ASN A 65 6.58 15.08 -5.93
C ASN A 65 5.09 14.76 -5.93
N ILE A 66 4.58 14.41 -4.77
CA ILE A 66 3.15 14.25 -4.52
C ILE A 66 2.75 15.07 -3.31
N ILE A 67 1.63 15.75 -3.42
CA ILE A 67 0.89 16.35 -2.31
C ILE A 67 -0.50 15.75 -2.36
N TYR A 68 -0.90 15.10 -1.27
CA TYR A 68 -2.21 14.48 -1.13
C TYR A 68 -3.00 15.14 0.00
N LYS A 69 -4.29 15.28 -0.20
CA LYS A 69 -5.28 15.64 0.80
C LYS A 69 -6.48 14.73 0.68
N LYS A 70 -7.07 14.34 1.81
CA LYS A 70 -8.25 13.46 1.88
C LYS A 70 -9.34 13.87 0.89
N LYS A 71 -10.13 12.89 0.43
CA LYS A 71 -11.17 13.00 -0.62
C LYS A 71 -10.58 13.15 -2.03
N SER A 72 -9.58 12.32 -2.36
CA SER A 72 -8.96 12.25 -3.70
C SER A 72 -8.46 13.59 -4.25
N LYS A 73 -8.06 14.50 -3.37
CA LYS A 73 -7.43 15.76 -3.79
C LYS A 73 -5.93 15.59 -3.77
N TYR A 74 -5.29 15.80 -4.92
CA TYR A 74 -3.83 15.66 -4.99
C TYR A 74 -3.23 16.45 -6.14
N ILE A 75 -1.93 16.70 -6.00
CA ILE A 75 -1.04 17.12 -7.07
C ILE A 75 0.05 16.08 -7.15
N LEU A 76 0.15 15.38 -8.28
CA LEU A 76 1.24 14.46 -8.61
C LEU A 76 2.03 15.08 -9.76
N GLU A 77 3.25 15.51 -9.48
CA GLU A 77 4.09 16.26 -10.41
C GLU A 77 5.32 15.45 -10.78
N TYR A 78 5.47 15.12 -12.05
CA TYR A 78 6.69 14.57 -12.62
C TYR A 78 7.60 15.71 -13.03
N LEU A 79 8.88 15.63 -12.60
CA LEU A 79 9.90 16.65 -12.88
C LEU A 79 10.86 16.20 -13.98
N LYS A 80 11.10 14.90 -14.11
CA LYS A 80 11.98 14.30 -15.12
C LYS A 80 11.46 12.92 -15.53
N PRO A 81 11.70 12.46 -16.79
CA PRO A 81 12.30 13.21 -17.89
C PRO A 81 11.37 14.29 -18.47
N ASN A 82 10.06 14.08 -18.41
CA ASN A 82 9.03 15.00 -18.90
C ASN A 82 8.34 15.68 -17.72
N LYS A 83 7.97 16.92 -17.91
CA LYS A 83 7.26 17.69 -16.89
C LYS A 83 5.75 17.57 -17.07
N ILE A 84 5.15 16.66 -16.31
CA ILE A 84 3.71 16.39 -16.36
C ILE A 84 3.13 16.57 -14.97
N LYS A 85 2.01 17.26 -14.87
CA LYS A 85 1.32 17.48 -13.60
C LYS A 85 -0.10 16.93 -13.68
N PHE A 86 -0.44 16.09 -12.73
CA PHE A 86 -1.79 15.59 -12.50
C PHE A 86 -2.37 16.30 -11.27
N ILE A 87 -3.49 16.99 -11.46
CA ILE A 87 -4.15 17.75 -10.41
C ILE A 87 -5.57 17.22 -10.26
N SER A 88 -5.90 16.71 -9.08
CA SER A 88 -7.25 16.27 -8.75
C SER A 88 -7.86 17.16 -7.67
N ASP A 89 -9.10 17.58 -7.89
CA ASP A 89 -9.94 18.26 -6.90
C ASP A 89 -10.92 17.29 -6.20
N GLY A 90 -10.88 16.01 -6.59
CA GLY A 90 -11.77 14.92 -6.14
C GLY A 90 -12.98 14.70 -7.05
N GLN A 91 -13.25 15.55 -8.03
CA GLN A 91 -14.29 15.41 -9.05
C GLN A 91 -13.72 15.33 -10.46
N PHE A 92 -12.70 16.11 -10.73
CA PHE A 92 -12.01 16.18 -12.00
C PHE A 92 -10.51 15.88 -11.81
N LEU A 93 -9.93 15.26 -12.84
CA LEU A 93 -8.48 15.10 -13.00
C LEU A 93 -8.05 16.00 -14.15
N THR A 94 -7.21 16.97 -13.84
CA THR A 94 -6.53 17.81 -14.83
C THR A 94 -5.13 17.29 -15.06
N THR A 95 -4.79 16.91 -16.28
CA THR A 95 -3.44 16.60 -16.72
C THR A 95 -2.88 17.80 -17.47
N TYR A 96 -1.76 18.33 -17.01
CA TYR A 96 -1.00 19.37 -17.66
C TYR A 96 0.34 18.82 -18.10
N ASP A 97 0.57 18.81 -19.41
CA ASP A 97 1.87 18.49 -20.02
C ASP A 97 2.57 19.82 -20.36
N GLU A 98 3.63 20.14 -19.62
CA GLU A 98 4.37 21.40 -19.79
C GLU A 98 5.15 21.40 -21.11
N ASP A 99 5.68 20.24 -21.52
CA ASP A 99 6.49 20.14 -22.75
C ASP A 99 5.64 20.30 -24.02
N LEU A 100 4.37 19.88 -23.96
CA LEU A 100 3.41 19.99 -25.07
C LEU A 100 2.46 21.18 -24.94
N GLU A 101 2.50 21.92 -23.83
CA GLU A 101 1.57 23.01 -23.48
C GLU A 101 0.10 22.59 -23.55
N GLN A 102 -0.20 21.33 -23.20
CA GLN A 102 -1.52 20.74 -23.30
C GLN A 102 -2.18 20.57 -21.93
N ILE A 103 -3.48 20.83 -21.87
CA ILE A 103 -4.33 20.57 -20.71
C ILE A 103 -5.45 19.61 -21.12
N ILE A 104 -5.61 18.52 -20.36
CA ILE A 104 -6.69 17.56 -20.50
C ILE A 104 -7.47 17.52 -19.18
N ILE A 105 -8.78 17.71 -19.23
CA ILE A 105 -9.66 17.63 -18.05
C ILE A 105 -10.59 16.44 -18.21
N GLN A 106 -10.63 15.55 -17.21
CA GLN A 106 -11.45 14.34 -17.21
C GLN A 106 -12.24 14.25 -15.91
N SER A 107 -13.50 13.80 -15.98
CA SER A 107 -14.29 13.51 -14.79
C SER A 107 -13.84 12.21 -14.14
N LEU A 108 -13.63 12.21 -12.82
CA LEU A 108 -13.32 11.02 -12.02
C LEU A 108 -14.53 10.10 -11.78
N GLY A 109 -15.76 10.59 -12.08
CA GLY A 109 -16.99 9.82 -11.91
C GLY A 109 -17.14 8.60 -12.83
N ASN A 110 -16.40 8.54 -13.93
CA ASN A 110 -16.37 7.41 -14.85
C ASN A 110 -15.24 6.47 -14.47
N ASN A 111 -15.56 5.21 -14.13
CA ASN A 111 -14.65 4.15 -13.65
C ASN A 111 -13.41 3.88 -14.54
N GLN A 112 -13.28 4.52 -15.68
CA GLN A 112 -12.21 4.29 -16.67
C GLN A 112 -10.94 5.12 -16.45
N ASN A 113 -10.99 6.19 -15.65
CA ASN A 113 -9.89 7.16 -15.52
C ASN A 113 -9.29 7.20 -14.11
N GLN A 114 -9.23 6.05 -13.42
CA GLN A 114 -8.74 6.00 -12.04
C GLN A 114 -7.21 6.04 -12.02
N ASN A 115 -6.66 7.07 -11.39
CA ASN A 115 -5.25 7.17 -11.09
C ASN A 115 -4.87 6.24 -9.93
N ILE A 116 -3.58 5.85 -9.84
CA ILE A 116 -3.04 5.02 -8.77
C ILE A 116 -3.31 5.61 -7.37
N VAL A 117 -3.30 6.94 -7.23
CA VAL A 117 -3.60 7.63 -5.97
C VAL A 117 -5.04 7.35 -5.53
N ASP A 118 -6.01 7.41 -6.46
CA ASP A 118 -7.43 7.12 -6.17
C ASP A 118 -7.61 5.65 -5.78
N LEU A 119 -6.93 4.73 -6.49
CA LEU A 119 -6.99 3.30 -6.20
C LEU A 119 -6.50 2.94 -4.80
N ILE A 120 -5.49 3.65 -4.28
CA ILE A 120 -4.92 3.35 -2.96
C ILE A 120 -5.56 4.15 -1.81
N THR A 121 -6.32 5.21 -2.09
CA THR A 121 -6.87 6.09 -1.04
C THR A 121 -8.38 6.05 -0.94
N ASN A 122 -9.08 5.47 -1.92
CA ASN A 122 -10.54 5.39 -1.93
C ASN A 122 -11.03 4.00 -1.54
N LYS A 123 -11.50 3.86 -0.30
CA LYS A 123 -12.01 2.60 0.24
C LYS A 123 -13.07 1.95 -0.65
N ASN A 124 -14.03 2.73 -1.14
CA ASN A 124 -15.12 2.19 -1.96
C ASN A 124 -14.61 1.59 -3.28
N LEU A 125 -13.58 2.20 -3.89
CA LEU A 125 -12.95 1.67 -5.09
C LEU A 125 -12.18 0.38 -4.79
N ILE A 126 -11.48 0.33 -3.66
CA ILE A 126 -10.77 -0.87 -3.21
C ILE A 126 -11.76 -2.00 -2.96
N ASP A 127 -12.78 -1.79 -2.13
CA ASP A 127 -13.79 -2.80 -1.78
C ASP A 127 -14.54 -3.31 -3.00
N LYS A 128 -14.84 -2.45 -3.98
CA LYS A 128 -15.53 -2.83 -5.21
C LYS A 128 -14.69 -3.69 -6.14
N ASN A 129 -13.40 -3.35 -6.30
CA ASN A 129 -12.58 -3.87 -7.40
C ASN A 129 -11.51 -4.88 -6.98
N PHE A 130 -11.12 -4.93 -5.68
CA PHE A 130 -9.98 -5.72 -5.22
C PHE A 130 -10.30 -6.57 -4.01
N GLU A 131 -9.66 -7.74 -3.93
CA GLU A 131 -9.41 -8.46 -2.70
C GLU A 131 -8.12 -7.92 -2.09
N MET A 132 -8.14 -7.64 -0.78
CA MET A 132 -6.99 -7.11 -0.07
C MET A 132 -6.44 -8.13 0.92
N LYS A 133 -5.12 -8.29 0.93
CA LYS A 133 -4.39 -9.07 1.95
C LYS A 133 -3.26 -8.21 2.51
N SER A 134 -3.10 -8.20 3.84
CA SER A 134 -1.99 -7.53 4.50
C SER A 134 -1.14 -8.52 5.30
N TYR A 135 0.17 -8.29 5.31
CA TYR A 135 1.13 -9.05 6.09
C TYR A 135 2.32 -8.16 6.48
N THR A 136 3.00 -8.50 7.56
CA THR A 136 4.14 -7.70 8.05
C THR A 136 5.43 -8.50 7.94
N ILE A 137 6.43 -7.93 7.28
CA ILE A 137 7.79 -8.50 7.15
C ILE A 137 8.78 -7.43 7.63
N ASN A 138 9.66 -7.77 8.57
CA ASN A 138 10.72 -6.88 9.07
C ASN A 138 10.23 -5.49 9.51
N GLY A 139 9.02 -5.43 10.09
CA GLY A 139 8.40 -4.17 10.52
C GLY A 139 7.77 -3.34 9.38
N GLU A 140 7.74 -3.86 8.17
CA GLU A 140 7.06 -3.27 7.03
C GLU A 140 5.71 -3.96 6.80
N ASN A 141 4.66 -3.16 6.63
CA ASN A 141 3.34 -3.65 6.31
C ASN A 141 3.18 -3.68 4.79
N HIS A 142 3.00 -4.87 4.26
CA HIS A 142 2.79 -5.13 2.84
C HIS A 142 1.30 -5.36 2.61
N ILE A 143 0.70 -4.56 1.76
CA ILE A 143 -0.70 -4.64 1.39
C ILE A 143 -0.79 -5.01 -0.08
N LYS A 144 -1.34 -6.20 -0.34
CA LYS A 144 -1.53 -6.72 -1.69
C LYS A 144 -3.00 -6.56 -2.08
N PHE A 145 -3.24 -5.90 -3.20
CA PHE A 145 -4.55 -5.78 -3.82
C PHE A 145 -4.58 -6.67 -5.06
N THR A 146 -5.54 -7.60 -5.08
CA THR A 146 -5.73 -8.53 -6.19
C THR A 146 -7.08 -8.20 -6.85
N PRO A 147 -7.15 -7.93 -8.16
CA PRO A 147 -8.40 -7.66 -8.83
C PRO A 147 -9.41 -8.79 -8.66
N LYS A 148 -10.68 -8.47 -8.37
CA LYS A 148 -11.76 -9.45 -8.24
C LYS A 148 -12.17 -10.05 -9.58
N LEU A 149 -12.10 -9.26 -10.66
CA LEU A 149 -12.40 -9.71 -12.02
C LEU A 149 -11.12 -10.26 -12.66
N LYS A 150 -11.15 -11.55 -13.04
CA LYS A 150 -10.01 -12.25 -13.64
C LYS A 150 -9.56 -11.68 -15.00
N ASP A 151 -10.50 -11.12 -15.77
CA ASP A 151 -10.22 -10.51 -17.09
C ASP A 151 -9.94 -9.01 -17.00
N SER A 152 -9.79 -8.47 -15.78
CA SER A 152 -9.39 -7.09 -15.66
C SER A 152 -7.92 -6.96 -16.07
N LYS A 153 -7.62 -6.07 -17.01
CA LYS A 153 -6.23 -5.64 -17.29
C LYS A 153 -5.55 -4.99 -16.07
N ARG A 154 -6.27 -4.89 -14.95
CA ARG A 154 -5.77 -4.38 -13.68
C ARG A 154 -5.00 -5.48 -12.98
N ASN A 155 -3.72 -5.29 -12.90
CA ASN A 155 -2.82 -6.23 -12.27
C ASN A 155 -2.73 -6.01 -10.76
N ILE A 156 -2.07 -6.96 -10.10
CA ILE A 156 -1.79 -6.91 -8.67
C ILE A 156 -1.07 -5.60 -8.34
N LEU A 157 -1.58 -4.88 -7.34
CA LEU A 157 -0.93 -3.73 -6.77
C LEU A 157 -0.36 -4.10 -5.40
N LEU A 158 0.88 -3.73 -5.15
CA LEU A 158 1.55 -3.90 -3.86
C LEU A 158 1.89 -2.53 -3.28
N LEU A 159 1.46 -2.29 -2.04
CA LEU A 159 1.78 -1.11 -1.27
C LEU A 159 2.61 -1.52 -0.04
N VAL A 160 3.66 -0.78 0.26
CA VAL A 160 4.51 -1.00 1.44
C VAL A 160 4.46 0.23 2.33
N ILE A 161 4.12 0.02 3.61
CA ILE A 161 4.02 1.07 4.63
C ILE A 161 4.90 0.69 5.83
N LYS A 162 5.68 1.65 6.32
CA LYS A 162 6.48 1.52 7.53
C LYS A 162 6.38 2.80 8.35
N ASN A 163 6.20 2.68 9.66
CA ASN A 163 6.09 3.83 10.57
C ASN A 163 5.01 4.85 10.12
N ASN A 164 3.89 4.37 9.57
CA ASN A 164 2.83 5.19 8.99
C ASN A 164 3.23 6.03 7.76
N GLU A 165 4.34 5.72 7.11
CA GLU A 165 4.79 6.33 5.88
C GLU A 165 4.68 5.35 4.71
N ILE A 166 4.18 5.81 3.57
CA ILE A 166 4.19 5.03 2.34
C ILE A 166 5.62 5.00 1.81
N LEU A 167 6.21 3.80 1.71
CA LEU A 167 7.57 3.61 1.20
C LEU A 167 7.59 3.27 -0.28
N LYS A 168 6.65 2.43 -0.72
CA LYS A 168 6.68 1.89 -2.08
C LYS A 168 5.29 1.53 -2.58
N ILE A 169 5.07 1.77 -3.86
CA ILE A 169 3.93 1.25 -4.62
C ILE A 169 4.49 0.52 -5.83
N SER A 170 4.01 -0.70 -6.09
CA SER A 170 4.36 -1.46 -7.29
C SER A 170 3.08 -1.98 -7.95
N PHE A 171 2.99 -1.85 -9.26
CA PHE A 171 1.84 -2.30 -10.04
C PHE A 171 2.26 -2.54 -11.49
N MET A 172 1.40 -3.16 -12.28
CA MET A 172 1.55 -3.27 -13.72
C MET A 172 0.66 -2.22 -14.40
N ASN A 173 1.17 -1.53 -15.40
CA ASN A 173 0.38 -0.58 -16.17
C ASN A 173 -0.38 -1.27 -17.33
N ASP A 174 -1.16 -0.50 -18.10
CA ASP A 174 -1.96 -1.03 -19.22
C ASP A 174 -1.13 -1.56 -20.38
N PHE A 175 0.18 -1.31 -20.41
CA PHE A 175 1.15 -1.80 -21.38
C PHE A 175 1.90 -3.05 -20.89
N GLU A 176 1.41 -3.70 -19.82
CA GLU A 176 2.04 -4.87 -19.19
C GLU A 176 3.45 -4.62 -18.64
N GLN A 177 3.77 -3.35 -18.37
CA GLN A 177 5.05 -2.95 -17.82
C GLN A 177 4.98 -2.88 -16.30
N SER A 178 6.00 -3.40 -15.62
CA SER A 178 6.14 -3.31 -14.18
C SER A 178 6.56 -1.90 -13.77
N VAL A 179 5.78 -1.25 -12.92
CA VAL A 179 6.04 0.09 -12.40
C VAL A 179 6.28 0.00 -10.91
N THR A 180 7.38 0.60 -10.44
CA THR A 180 7.69 0.74 -9.02
C THR A 180 7.95 2.20 -8.69
N MET A 181 7.21 2.74 -7.73
CA MET A 181 7.41 4.09 -7.17
C MET A 181 7.95 3.94 -5.74
N ASN A 182 9.13 4.49 -5.48
CA ASN A 182 9.72 4.56 -4.15
C ASN A 182 9.58 5.99 -3.62
N PHE A 183 9.04 6.13 -2.41
CA PHE A 183 8.79 7.43 -1.78
C PHE A 183 9.89 7.77 -0.79
N SER A 184 10.18 9.07 -0.67
CA SER A 184 11.13 9.65 0.27
C SER A 184 10.63 11.01 0.75
N ASN A 185 11.25 11.55 1.81
CA ASN A 185 10.87 12.85 2.38
C ASN A 185 9.37 12.93 2.74
N PHE A 186 8.81 11.82 3.20
CA PHE A 186 7.40 11.74 3.57
C PHE A 186 7.11 12.64 4.75
N LYS A 187 6.12 13.51 4.60
CA LYS A 187 5.62 14.40 5.66
C LYS A 187 4.12 14.24 5.77
N LYS A 188 3.65 13.79 6.92
CA LYS A 188 2.23 13.68 7.24
C LYS A 188 1.80 14.93 8.02
N ASN A 189 0.68 15.52 7.63
CA ASN A 189 0.04 16.64 8.32
C ASN A 189 -1.30 16.21 8.89
#